data_8b9d2650f16070b94d3d537a8c8e7d53
#
_entry.id   8b9d2650f16070b94d3d537a8c8e7d53
#
_cell.length_a   1.000
_cell.length_b   1.000
_cell.length_c   1.000
_cell.angle_alpha   90.00
_cell.angle_beta   90.00
_cell.angle_gamma   90.00
#
_symmetry.space_group_name_H-M   'P 1'
#
loop_
_entity.id
_entity.type
_entity.pdbx_description
1 polymer ?
#
loop_
_entity_poly.entity_id
_entity_poly.type
_entity_poly.pdbx_seq_one_letter_code
_entity_poly.pdbx_strand_id
1 'polypeptide(L)'
;DHAARLLRNGGYHQTTLREIAEAVGIRKASLYYHFASKEEIVEAVVNDGVRFVHEGVFAALAATVGEAPRARLEAAIRGHLAALHGHGDYTTASIKVFNFGAAPAPESVRAVRRAYEEVWSRLIAELQQAGALPAARAPEVLRNFLLGALNGSTDWYRPDRHDIATLAQEFTELVSPAGT
;
A
#
# COMPACT_ATOMS: atom_id res chain seq x y z
N ASP A 1 -15.54 0.64 6.58
CA ASP A 1 -15.77 0.94 5.16
C ASP A 1 -16.09 2.41 4.91
N HIS A 2 -17.15 2.98 5.55
CA HIS A 2 -17.57 4.36 5.29
C HIS A 2 -16.49 5.41 5.59
N ALA A 3 -15.75 5.24 6.69
CA ALA A 3 -14.63 6.12 7.03
C ALA A 3 -13.51 6.04 5.99
N ALA A 4 -13.17 4.84 5.51
CA ALA A 4 -12.16 4.65 4.47
C ALA A 4 -12.55 5.38 3.17
N ARG A 5 -13.82 5.28 2.76
CA ARG A 5 -14.34 5.98 1.58
C ARG A 5 -14.29 7.50 1.72
N LEU A 6 -14.69 8.03 2.89
CA LEU A 6 -14.61 9.47 3.15
C LEU A 6 -13.17 9.97 3.15
N LEU A 7 -12.26 9.24 3.80
CA LEU A 7 -10.83 9.56 3.83
C LEU A 7 -10.19 9.47 2.43
N ARG A 8 -10.57 8.47 1.63
CA ARG A 8 -10.15 8.37 0.23
C ARG A 8 -10.56 9.60 -0.58
N ASN A 9 -11.78 10.10 -0.39
CA ASN A 9 -12.32 11.21 -1.19
C ASN A 9 -11.81 12.57 -0.70
N GLY A 10 -11.92 12.86 0.59
CA GLY A 10 -11.64 14.15 1.20
C GLY A 10 -10.33 14.25 1.99
N GLY A 11 -9.64 13.13 2.21
CA GLY A 11 -8.46 13.09 3.06
C GLY A 11 -8.76 13.35 4.55
N TYR A 12 -7.67 13.48 5.35
CA TYR A 12 -7.80 13.65 6.80
C TYR A 12 -8.58 14.91 7.18
N HIS A 13 -8.23 16.07 6.60
CA HIS A 13 -8.75 17.37 7.05
C HIS A 13 -10.23 17.56 6.76
N GLN A 14 -10.70 17.09 5.62
CA GLN A 14 -12.10 17.27 5.20
C GLN A 14 -13.05 16.23 5.81
N THR A 15 -12.54 15.09 6.30
CA THR A 15 -13.38 14.06 6.92
C THR A 15 -13.65 14.40 8.38
N THR A 16 -14.92 14.41 8.79
CA THR A 16 -15.35 14.69 10.17
C THR A 16 -16.06 13.48 10.80
N LEU A 17 -16.05 13.40 12.16
CA LEU A 17 -16.81 12.37 12.88
C LEU A 17 -18.32 12.44 12.62
N ARG A 18 -18.84 13.63 12.32
CA ARG A 18 -20.24 13.82 11.97
C ARG A 18 -20.57 13.14 10.63
N GLU A 19 -19.77 13.40 9.60
CA GLU A 19 -19.95 12.77 8.27
C GLU A 19 -19.79 11.25 8.34
N ILE A 20 -18.84 10.73 9.15
CA ILE A 20 -18.71 9.30 9.35
C ILE A 20 -19.97 8.72 10.01
N ALA A 21 -20.49 9.34 11.07
CA ALA A 21 -21.70 8.89 11.75
C ALA A 21 -22.94 8.92 10.82
N GLU A 22 -23.09 10.00 10.05
CA GLU A 22 -24.16 10.14 9.04
C GLU A 22 -24.05 9.06 7.95
N ALA A 23 -22.85 8.80 7.44
CA ALA A 23 -22.62 7.77 6.41
C ALA A 23 -22.90 6.35 6.90
N VAL A 24 -22.71 6.08 8.20
CA VAL A 24 -23.03 4.78 8.83
C VAL A 24 -24.51 4.69 9.25
N GLY A 25 -25.22 5.83 9.33
CA GLY A 25 -26.60 5.89 9.79
C GLY A 25 -26.76 5.81 11.32
N ILE A 26 -25.75 6.25 12.08
CA ILE A 26 -25.76 6.26 13.54
C ILE A 26 -25.64 7.68 14.11
N ARG A 27 -25.98 7.84 15.39
CA ARG A 27 -25.73 9.12 16.09
C ARG A 27 -24.23 9.26 16.39
N LYS A 28 -23.72 10.50 16.33
CA LYS A 28 -22.33 10.81 16.70
C LYS A 28 -21.95 10.27 18.10
N ALA A 29 -22.89 10.32 19.06
CA ALA A 29 -22.67 9.76 20.40
C ALA A 29 -22.40 8.25 20.38
N SER A 30 -23.04 7.51 19.48
CA SER A 30 -22.79 6.06 19.32
C SER A 30 -21.42 5.78 18.72
N LEU A 31 -20.90 6.68 17.88
CA LEU A 31 -19.55 6.55 17.35
C LEU A 31 -18.49 6.65 18.46
N TYR A 32 -18.68 7.59 19.39
CA TYR A 32 -17.78 7.73 20.56
C TYR A 32 -17.77 6.55 21.52
N TYR A 33 -18.78 5.70 21.47
CA TYR A 33 -18.77 4.45 22.24
C TYR A 33 -17.74 3.45 21.70
N HIS A 34 -17.43 3.49 20.41
CA HIS A 34 -16.50 2.59 19.75
C HIS A 34 -15.11 3.18 19.50
N PHE A 35 -15.02 4.50 19.34
CA PHE A 35 -13.78 5.20 19.01
C PHE A 35 -13.68 6.47 19.84
N ALA A 36 -12.61 6.63 20.59
CA ALA A 36 -12.40 7.79 21.46
C ALA A 36 -12.19 9.09 20.65
N SER A 37 -11.67 9.01 19.42
CA SER A 37 -11.34 10.17 18.58
C SER A 37 -11.45 9.88 17.09
N LYS A 38 -11.35 10.90 16.26
CA LYS A 38 -11.18 10.78 14.80
C LYS A 38 -9.87 10.10 14.45
N GLU A 39 -8.83 10.41 15.18
CA GLU A 39 -7.48 9.87 15.01
C GLU A 39 -7.48 8.35 15.13
N GLU A 40 -8.22 7.80 16.08
CA GLU A 40 -8.34 6.35 16.27
C GLU A 40 -9.04 5.66 15.08
N ILE A 41 -10.07 6.28 14.52
CA ILE A 41 -10.72 5.77 13.29
C ILE A 41 -9.75 5.84 12.11
N VAL A 42 -9.04 6.95 11.95
CA VAL A 42 -8.05 7.13 10.88
C VAL A 42 -6.91 6.13 11.03
N GLU A 43 -6.43 5.91 12.24
CA GLU A 43 -5.40 4.91 12.55
C GLU A 43 -5.86 3.50 12.15
N ALA A 44 -7.08 3.11 12.49
CA ALA A 44 -7.64 1.82 12.10
C ALA A 44 -7.72 1.66 10.57
N VAL A 45 -8.21 2.68 9.86
CA VAL A 45 -8.29 2.67 8.39
C VAL A 45 -6.91 2.57 7.75
N VAL A 46 -5.94 3.34 8.25
CA VAL A 46 -4.58 3.35 7.70
C VAL A 46 -3.88 2.01 7.94
N ASN A 47 -4.00 1.46 9.15
CA ASN A 47 -3.43 0.16 9.49
C ASN A 47 -4.01 -0.95 8.61
N ASP A 48 -5.33 -0.97 8.41
CA ASP A 48 -5.97 -1.93 7.50
C ASP A 48 -5.48 -1.78 6.06
N GLY A 49 -5.37 -0.55 5.55
CA GLY A 49 -4.86 -0.30 4.20
C GLY A 49 -3.44 -0.80 3.99
N VAL A 50 -2.53 -0.59 4.95
CA VAL A 50 -1.16 -1.11 4.89
C VAL A 50 -1.16 -2.64 5.04
N ARG A 51 -1.99 -3.18 5.93
CA ARG A 51 -2.11 -4.61 6.14
C ARG A 51 -2.55 -5.35 4.88
N PHE A 52 -3.53 -4.85 4.14
CA PHE A 52 -3.99 -5.46 2.89
C PHE A 52 -2.86 -5.61 1.86
N VAL A 53 -2.09 -4.56 1.62
CA VAL A 53 -0.96 -4.66 0.68
C VAL A 53 0.16 -5.56 1.21
N HIS A 54 0.41 -5.54 2.52
CA HIS A 54 1.39 -6.43 3.15
C HIS A 54 1.01 -7.91 2.99
N GLU A 55 -0.23 -8.27 3.30
CA GLU A 55 -0.74 -9.63 3.15
C GLU A 55 -0.71 -10.10 1.69
N GLY A 56 -1.09 -9.24 0.74
CA GLY A 56 -1.03 -9.53 -0.68
C GLY A 56 0.40 -9.83 -1.18
N VAL A 57 1.36 -9.00 -0.79
CA VAL A 57 2.78 -9.19 -1.15
C VAL A 57 3.35 -10.43 -0.45
N PHE A 58 3.06 -10.61 0.84
CA PHE A 58 3.54 -11.75 1.60
C PHE A 58 3.04 -13.09 1.01
N ALA A 59 1.75 -13.18 0.69
CA ALA A 59 1.17 -14.36 0.06
C ALA A 59 1.81 -14.66 -1.30
N ALA A 60 2.03 -13.62 -2.13
CA ALA A 60 2.68 -13.77 -3.42
C ALA A 60 4.12 -14.29 -3.31
N LEU A 61 4.90 -13.75 -2.36
CA LEU A 61 6.27 -14.19 -2.10
C LEU A 61 6.33 -15.61 -1.53
N ALA A 62 5.38 -15.99 -0.67
CA ALA A 62 5.28 -17.34 -0.13
C ALA A 62 4.97 -18.38 -1.23
N ALA A 63 4.16 -18.00 -2.21
CA ALA A 63 3.83 -18.86 -3.36
C ALA A 63 4.98 -19.03 -4.37
N THR A 64 6.01 -18.17 -4.30
CA THR A 64 7.15 -18.15 -5.24
C THR A 64 8.49 -18.49 -4.57
N VAL A 65 8.46 -19.19 -3.45
CA VAL A 65 9.67 -19.68 -2.78
C VAL A 65 10.43 -20.64 -3.74
N GLY A 66 11.73 -20.33 -3.96
CA GLY A 66 12.58 -21.11 -4.87
C GLY A 66 12.52 -20.70 -6.34
N GLU A 67 11.62 -19.81 -6.71
CA GLU A 67 11.59 -19.22 -8.04
C GLU A 67 12.75 -18.24 -8.28
N ALA A 68 13.03 -17.96 -9.57
CA ALA A 68 14.03 -16.99 -9.95
C ALA A 68 13.72 -15.60 -9.34
N PRO A 69 14.74 -14.82 -8.91
CA PRO A 69 14.54 -13.53 -8.25
C PRO A 69 13.60 -12.58 -9.01
N ARG A 70 13.73 -12.52 -10.35
CA ARG A 70 12.85 -11.69 -11.19
C ARG A 70 11.39 -12.13 -11.15
N ALA A 71 11.11 -13.44 -11.14
CA ALA A 71 9.75 -13.96 -11.01
C ALA A 71 9.14 -13.62 -9.65
N ARG A 72 9.94 -13.66 -8.59
CA ARG A 72 9.55 -13.23 -7.23
C ARG A 72 9.24 -11.73 -7.17
N LEU A 73 10.01 -10.89 -7.86
CA LEU A 73 9.73 -9.46 -7.99
C LEU A 73 8.37 -9.22 -8.67
N GLU A 74 8.14 -9.88 -9.81
CA GLU A 74 6.86 -9.78 -10.54
C GLU A 74 5.68 -10.22 -9.67
N ALA A 75 5.83 -11.33 -8.96
CA ALA A 75 4.80 -11.81 -8.04
C ALA A 75 4.51 -10.80 -6.91
N ALA A 76 5.54 -10.20 -6.31
CA ALA A 76 5.39 -9.18 -5.29
C ALA A 76 4.69 -7.92 -5.82
N ILE A 77 5.08 -7.44 -6.99
CA ILE A 77 4.43 -6.30 -7.68
C ILE A 77 2.97 -6.62 -7.95
N ARG A 78 2.66 -7.78 -8.49
CA ARG A 78 1.30 -8.24 -8.76
C ARG A 78 0.47 -8.33 -7.48
N GLY A 79 1.02 -8.90 -6.41
CA GLY A 79 0.37 -8.99 -5.10
C GLY A 79 0.06 -7.61 -4.52
N HIS A 80 1.01 -6.66 -4.62
CA HIS A 80 0.81 -5.27 -4.23
C HIS A 80 -0.32 -4.61 -5.02
N LEU A 81 -0.27 -4.64 -6.36
CA LEU A 81 -1.26 -3.99 -7.22
C LEU A 81 -2.65 -4.59 -7.03
N ALA A 82 -2.75 -5.92 -6.91
CA ALA A 82 -4.02 -6.60 -6.66
C ALA A 82 -4.65 -6.17 -5.33
N ALA A 83 -3.87 -6.10 -4.25
CA ALA A 83 -4.35 -5.64 -2.96
C ALA A 83 -4.66 -4.13 -2.97
N LEU A 84 -3.79 -3.32 -3.59
CA LEU A 84 -3.95 -1.87 -3.71
C LEU A 84 -5.29 -1.50 -4.36
N HIS A 85 -5.63 -2.15 -5.45
CA HIS A 85 -6.85 -1.86 -6.21
C HIS A 85 -8.07 -2.65 -5.72
N GLY A 86 -7.87 -3.85 -5.18
CA GLY A 86 -8.93 -4.67 -4.59
C GLY A 86 -9.52 -4.08 -3.31
N HIS A 87 -8.71 -3.36 -2.52
CA HIS A 87 -9.10 -2.69 -1.29
C HIS A 87 -9.00 -1.16 -1.39
N GLY A 88 -9.32 -0.60 -2.57
CA GLY A 88 -9.02 0.77 -2.96
C GLY A 88 -9.49 1.86 -2.01
N ASP A 89 -10.57 1.68 -1.24
CA ASP A 89 -11.00 2.67 -0.25
C ASP A 89 -9.99 2.80 0.89
N TYR A 90 -9.51 1.68 1.42
CA TYR A 90 -8.56 1.64 2.53
C TYR A 90 -7.13 2.01 2.11
N THR A 91 -6.66 1.42 1.02
CA THR A 91 -5.29 1.60 0.53
C THR A 91 -5.05 3.02 0.02
N THR A 92 -5.99 3.59 -0.75
CA THR A 92 -5.92 4.99 -1.18
C THR A 92 -6.06 5.96 -0.02
N ALA A 93 -6.93 5.68 0.97
CA ALA A 93 -7.02 6.48 2.20
C ALA A 93 -5.68 6.49 2.94
N SER A 94 -5.02 5.32 3.09
CA SER A 94 -3.69 5.22 3.70
C SER A 94 -2.66 6.09 2.98
N ILE A 95 -2.57 6.00 1.67
CA ILE A 95 -1.63 6.79 0.85
C ILE A 95 -1.89 8.29 1.04
N LYS A 96 -3.16 8.73 0.97
CA LYS A 96 -3.51 10.14 1.14
C LYS A 96 -3.22 10.66 2.54
N VAL A 97 -3.54 9.91 3.58
CA VAL A 97 -3.27 10.31 4.96
C VAL A 97 -1.76 10.46 5.20
N PHE A 98 -0.93 9.56 4.65
CA PHE A 98 0.52 9.67 4.76
C PHE A 98 1.12 10.85 3.99
N ASN A 99 0.62 11.13 2.78
CA ASN A 99 1.16 12.18 1.93
C ASN A 99 0.77 13.61 2.40
N PHE A 100 -0.34 13.75 3.14
CA PHE A 100 -0.85 15.03 3.60
C PHE A 100 -0.73 15.23 5.12
N GLY A 101 0.16 14.48 5.77
CA GLY A 101 0.29 14.42 7.22
C GLY A 101 0.52 15.78 7.89
N ALA A 102 -0.49 16.25 8.61
CA ALA A 102 -0.42 17.42 9.46
C ALA A 102 0.23 17.12 10.83
N ALA A 103 0.41 15.85 11.17
CA ALA A 103 1.05 15.39 12.40
C ALA A 103 1.84 14.11 12.14
N PRO A 104 2.90 13.81 12.92
CA PRO A 104 3.57 12.55 12.84
C PRO A 104 2.58 11.41 13.10
N ALA A 105 2.54 10.42 12.20
CA ALA A 105 1.66 9.27 12.34
C ALA A 105 1.89 8.56 13.70
N PRO A 106 0.85 8.02 14.33
CA PRO A 106 0.98 7.21 15.55
C PRO A 106 2.02 6.10 15.40
N GLU A 107 2.63 5.67 16.51
CA GLU A 107 3.68 4.64 16.47
C GLU A 107 3.16 3.30 15.92
N SER A 108 1.93 2.94 16.23
CA SER A 108 1.25 1.76 15.66
C SER A 108 1.24 1.76 14.14
N VAL A 109 0.86 2.89 13.54
CA VAL A 109 0.85 3.10 12.08
C VAL A 109 2.26 3.02 11.51
N ARG A 110 3.23 3.66 12.17
CA ARG A 110 4.64 3.60 11.75
C ARG A 110 5.22 2.18 11.82
N ALA A 111 4.86 1.42 12.85
CA ALA A 111 5.32 0.05 13.03
C ALA A 111 4.81 -0.88 11.91
N VAL A 112 3.51 -0.81 11.58
CA VAL A 112 2.93 -1.60 10.49
C VAL A 112 3.57 -1.24 9.14
N ARG A 113 3.79 0.05 8.89
CA ARG A 113 4.45 0.51 7.68
C ARG A 113 5.91 0.03 7.60
N ARG A 114 6.69 0.13 8.69
CA ARG A 114 8.07 -0.37 8.72
C ARG A 114 8.14 -1.87 8.42
N ALA A 115 7.24 -2.66 9.01
CA ALA A 115 7.17 -4.09 8.75
C ALA A 115 6.94 -4.40 7.26
N TYR A 116 6.05 -3.64 6.62
CA TYR A 116 5.82 -3.76 5.17
C TYR A 116 7.02 -3.32 4.33
N GLU A 117 7.63 -2.19 4.65
CA GLU A 117 8.83 -1.68 3.98
C GLU A 117 10.01 -2.66 4.10
N GLU A 118 10.13 -3.38 5.22
CA GLU A 118 11.16 -4.39 5.44
C GLU A 118 11.02 -5.59 4.48
N VAL A 119 9.81 -6.03 4.16
CA VAL A 119 9.57 -7.09 3.16
C VAL A 119 10.17 -6.69 1.81
N TRP A 120 9.92 -5.47 1.36
CA TRP A 120 10.48 -4.95 0.11
C TRP A 120 11.99 -4.77 0.17
N SER A 121 12.52 -4.29 1.30
CA SER A 121 13.97 -4.12 1.47
C SER A 121 14.73 -5.44 1.36
N ARG A 122 14.19 -6.52 1.95
CA ARG A 122 14.76 -7.87 1.83
C ARG A 122 14.71 -8.39 0.40
N LEU A 123 13.56 -8.26 -0.26
CA LEU A 123 13.42 -8.67 -1.66
C LEU A 123 14.41 -7.92 -2.57
N ILE A 124 14.55 -6.60 -2.39
CA ILE A 124 15.50 -5.80 -3.17
C ILE A 124 16.95 -6.24 -2.92
N ALA A 125 17.31 -6.52 -1.67
CA ALA A 125 18.63 -7.03 -1.35
C ALA A 125 18.93 -8.39 -2.01
N GLU A 126 17.95 -9.31 -2.01
CA GLU A 126 18.04 -10.60 -2.73
C GLU A 126 18.24 -10.39 -4.25
N LEU A 127 17.47 -9.47 -4.85
CA LEU A 127 17.59 -9.14 -6.27
C LEU A 127 18.92 -8.51 -6.64
N GLN A 128 19.48 -7.66 -5.76
CA GLN A 128 20.82 -7.08 -5.94
C GLN A 128 21.91 -8.14 -5.84
N GLN A 129 21.82 -9.06 -4.87
CA GLN A 129 22.76 -10.17 -4.73
C GLN A 129 22.75 -11.11 -5.93
N ALA A 130 21.57 -11.31 -6.53
CA ALA A 130 21.40 -12.13 -7.73
C ALA A 130 21.75 -11.39 -9.04
N GLY A 131 22.15 -10.11 -8.98
CA GLY A 131 22.45 -9.29 -10.17
C GLY A 131 21.21 -8.84 -10.95
N ALA A 132 20.01 -9.08 -10.44
CA ALA A 132 18.77 -8.68 -11.09
C ALA A 132 18.40 -7.19 -10.88
N LEU A 133 19.06 -6.52 -9.93
CA LEU A 133 18.97 -5.08 -9.70
C LEU A 133 20.38 -4.48 -9.51
N PRO A 134 20.57 -3.18 -9.81
CA PRO A 134 21.86 -2.51 -9.66
C PRO A 134 22.37 -2.54 -8.21
N ALA A 135 23.49 -3.22 -7.95
CA ALA A 135 24.10 -3.31 -6.62
C ALA A 135 24.62 -1.96 -6.10
N ALA A 136 24.93 -1.01 -6.99
CA ALA A 136 25.44 0.31 -6.62
C ALA A 136 24.37 1.26 -6.06
N ARG A 137 23.10 0.87 -6.04
CA ARG A 137 21.99 1.69 -5.54
C ARG A 137 21.63 1.27 -4.12
N ALA A 138 21.37 2.26 -3.25
CA ALA A 138 20.91 1.99 -1.90
C ALA A 138 19.52 1.30 -1.94
N PRO A 139 19.32 0.17 -1.23
CA PRO A 139 18.06 -0.59 -1.26
C PRO A 139 16.83 0.25 -0.89
N GLU A 140 16.95 1.16 0.07
CA GLU A 140 15.86 2.05 0.49
C GLU A 140 15.47 3.03 -0.61
N VAL A 141 16.40 3.48 -1.45
CA VAL A 141 16.11 4.36 -2.60
C VAL A 141 15.32 3.58 -3.64
N LEU A 142 15.78 2.38 -4.00
CA LEU A 142 15.06 1.51 -4.95
C LEU A 142 13.66 1.16 -4.44
N ARG A 143 13.52 0.82 -3.16
CA ARG A 143 12.23 0.56 -2.53
C ARG A 143 11.30 1.77 -2.65
N ASN A 144 11.78 2.96 -2.31
CA ASN A 144 10.95 4.17 -2.33
C ASN A 144 10.50 4.54 -3.74
N PHE A 145 11.37 4.40 -4.74
CA PHE A 145 10.99 4.59 -6.14
C PHE A 145 9.96 3.56 -6.59
N LEU A 146 10.17 2.29 -6.28
CA LEU A 146 9.26 1.20 -6.66
C LEU A 146 7.89 1.40 -6.02
N LEU A 147 7.83 1.56 -4.70
CA LEU A 147 6.56 1.77 -3.99
C LEU A 147 5.88 3.08 -4.40
N GLY A 148 6.65 4.13 -4.67
CA GLY A 148 6.11 5.39 -5.20
C GLY A 148 5.43 5.21 -6.54
N ALA A 149 6.04 4.47 -7.47
CA ALA A 149 5.47 4.18 -8.78
C ALA A 149 4.22 3.30 -8.67
N LEU A 150 4.27 2.22 -7.87
CA LEU A 150 3.13 1.33 -7.66
C LEU A 150 1.94 2.06 -7.01
N ASN A 151 2.18 2.82 -5.96
CA ASN A 151 1.15 3.62 -5.29
C ASN A 151 0.57 4.71 -6.19
N GLY A 152 1.38 5.31 -7.07
CA GLY A 152 0.93 6.28 -8.06
C GLY A 152 -0.09 5.73 -9.04
N SER A 153 -0.18 4.40 -9.18
CA SER A 153 -1.20 3.77 -10.02
C SER A 153 -2.63 4.03 -9.55
N THR A 154 -2.84 4.42 -8.30
CA THR A 154 -4.16 4.82 -7.77
C THR A 154 -4.79 5.98 -8.53
N ASP A 155 -4.00 6.82 -9.20
CA ASP A 155 -4.49 7.99 -9.91
C ASP A 155 -4.94 7.68 -11.35
N TRP A 156 -4.32 6.70 -11.99
CA TRP A 156 -4.53 6.43 -13.41
C TRP A 156 -5.04 5.02 -13.75
N TYR A 157 -4.92 4.04 -12.85
CA TYR A 157 -5.41 2.67 -13.09
C TYR A 157 -6.91 2.65 -13.39
N ARG A 158 -7.28 1.88 -14.41
CA ARG A 158 -8.68 1.64 -14.82
C ARG A 158 -8.85 0.15 -15.09
N PRO A 159 -9.72 -0.57 -14.34
CA PRO A 159 -9.87 -2.01 -14.45
C PRO A 159 -10.44 -2.48 -15.80
N ASP A 160 -11.11 -1.59 -16.53
CA ASP A 160 -11.62 -1.82 -17.89
C ASP A 160 -10.55 -1.70 -18.99
N ARG A 161 -9.38 -1.15 -18.66
CA ARG A 161 -8.27 -0.88 -19.60
C ARG A 161 -6.96 -1.56 -19.24
N HIS A 162 -6.78 -1.89 -17.97
CA HIS A 162 -5.51 -2.38 -17.46
C HIS A 162 -5.72 -3.69 -16.71
N ASP A 163 -4.99 -4.71 -17.12
CA ASP A 163 -4.90 -5.97 -16.40
C ASP A 163 -3.75 -5.92 -15.39
N ILE A 164 -4.00 -6.34 -14.16
CA ILE A 164 -3.01 -6.32 -13.07
C ILE A 164 -1.79 -7.20 -13.40
N ALA A 165 -1.99 -8.36 -14.03
CA ALA A 165 -0.88 -9.25 -14.37
C ALA A 165 0.02 -8.62 -15.43
N THR A 166 -0.57 -8.03 -16.47
CA THR A 166 0.16 -7.29 -17.51
C THR A 166 0.92 -6.12 -16.93
N LEU A 167 0.30 -5.31 -16.06
CA LEU A 167 0.99 -4.20 -15.39
C LEU A 167 2.16 -4.68 -14.53
N ALA A 168 2.01 -5.79 -13.81
CA ALA A 168 3.10 -6.33 -13.01
C ALA A 168 4.30 -6.75 -13.88
N GLN A 169 4.06 -7.36 -15.04
CA GLN A 169 5.11 -7.68 -16.00
C GLN A 169 5.80 -6.42 -16.53
N GLU A 170 5.04 -5.41 -16.96
CA GLU A 170 5.59 -4.16 -17.47
C GLU A 170 6.41 -3.41 -16.40
N PHE A 171 5.93 -3.31 -15.17
CA PHE A 171 6.69 -2.75 -14.05
C PHE A 171 7.98 -3.53 -13.78
N THR A 172 7.91 -4.86 -13.82
CA THR A 172 9.08 -5.72 -13.63
C THR A 172 10.10 -5.50 -14.73
N GLU A 173 9.66 -5.42 -15.98
CA GLU A 173 10.55 -5.15 -17.14
C GLU A 173 11.24 -3.80 -17.02
N LEU A 174 10.54 -2.76 -16.57
CA LEU A 174 11.11 -1.41 -16.39
C LEU A 174 12.20 -1.38 -15.32
N VAL A 175 12.09 -2.14 -14.23
CA VAL A 175 13.03 -2.09 -13.09
C VAL A 175 14.10 -3.17 -13.15
N SER A 176 13.82 -4.29 -13.82
CA SER A 176 14.69 -5.45 -13.99
C SER A 176 14.55 -6.02 -15.41
N PRO A 177 15.12 -5.34 -16.43
CA PRO A 177 15.03 -5.80 -17.82
C PRO A 177 15.62 -7.19 -18.03
N ALA A 178 14.98 -8.00 -18.87
CA ALA A 178 15.53 -9.30 -19.26
C ALA A 178 16.79 -9.09 -20.12
N GLY A 179 17.94 -9.55 -19.64
CA GLY A 179 19.18 -9.59 -20.44
C GLY A 179 20.19 -8.48 -20.20
N THR A 180 20.21 -7.88 -19.00
CA THR A 180 21.36 -7.11 -18.50
C THR A 180 22.28 -7.97 -17.64
#